data_ba75ac25a9794da04cefe6c6448431e5
#
_entry.id   ba75ac25a9794da04cefe6c6448431e5
#
_cell.length_a   1.000
_cell.length_b   1.000
_cell.length_c   1.000
_cell.angle_alpha   90.00
_cell.angle_beta   90.00
_cell.angle_gamma   90.00
#
_symmetry.space_group_name_H-M   'P 1'
#
loop_
_entity.id
_entity.type
_entity.pdbx_description
1 polymer ?
#
loop_
_entity_poly.entity_id
_entity_poly.type
_entity_poly.pdbx_seq_one_letter_code
_entity_poly.pdbx_strand_id
1 'polypeptide(L)'
;MIDFKDKKILITGASGGIGHALVKKFVSLNANVLATGTKTEKLDSLKNEFPNINILKFDISDHSKIEEFVENVYSQLVGLDVLINNAGVNKDNLSIRMKEDEWKRVIDINLGSTFLLCRSAIKKMLKNKY
;
A
#
# COMPACT_ATOMS: atom_id res chain seq x y z
N MET A 1 -17.34 -1.67 17.81
CA MET A 1 -16.39 -0.73 17.16
C MET A 1 -15.02 -1.41 17.02
N ILE A 2 -14.38 -1.28 15.86
CA ILE A 2 -13.08 -1.90 15.62
C ILE A 2 -12.02 -1.07 16.34
N ASP A 3 -11.17 -1.74 17.14
CA ASP A 3 -10.02 -1.12 17.79
C ASP A 3 -8.78 -1.35 16.91
N PHE A 4 -8.14 -0.27 16.49
CA PHE A 4 -6.93 -0.32 15.66
C PHE A 4 -5.63 -0.22 16.46
N LYS A 5 -5.71 -0.07 17.77
CA LYS A 5 -4.51 0.01 18.61
C LYS A 5 -3.62 -1.22 18.39
N ASP A 6 -2.35 -0.96 18.10
CA ASP A 6 -1.31 -1.95 17.84
C ASP A 6 -1.56 -2.86 16.61
N LYS A 7 -2.61 -2.59 15.83
CA LYS A 7 -2.83 -3.32 14.57
C LYS A 7 -1.76 -2.96 13.55
N LYS A 8 -1.31 -3.95 12.80
CA LYS A 8 -0.27 -3.81 11.77
C LYS A 8 -0.93 -3.51 10.44
N ILE A 9 -0.72 -2.31 9.93
CA ILE A 9 -1.45 -1.79 8.76
C ILE A 9 -0.47 -1.40 7.66
N LEU A 10 -0.65 -1.99 6.48
CA LEU A 10 0.06 -1.58 5.27
C LEU A 10 -0.84 -0.67 4.45
N ILE A 11 -0.35 0.51 4.12
CA ILE A 11 -1.04 1.47 3.25
C ILE A 11 -0.22 1.69 1.98
N THR A 12 -0.78 1.31 0.83
CA THR A 12 -0.15 1.58 -0.46
C THR A 12 -0.56 2.96 -0.99
N GLY A 13 0.26 3.54 -1.86
CA GLY A 13 0.00 4.88 -2.39
C GLY A 13 -0.03 5.98 -1.33
N ALA A 14 0.74 5.80 -0.27
CA ALA A 14 0.71 6.68 0.90
C ALA A 14 1.30 8.06 0.65
N SER A 15 2.02 8.24 -0.46
CA SER A 15 2.61 9.53 -0.83
C SER A 15 1.62 10.52 -1.44
N GLY A 16 0.39 10.10 -1.75
CA GLY A 16 -0.67 10.97 -2.27
C GLY A 16 -1.52 11.58 -1.16
N GLY A 17 -2.49 12.43 -1.54
CA GLY A 17 -3.35 13.14 -0.60
C GLY A 17 -4.22 12.22 0.26
N ILE A 18 -4.88 11.24 -0.37
CA ILE A 18 -5.71 10.26 0.35
C ILE A 18 -4.83 9.39 1.25
N GLY A 19 -3.68 8.95 0.73
CA GLY A 19 -2.73 8.14 1.50
C GLY A 19 -2.22 8.88 2.73
N HIS A 20 -1.88 10.15 2.61
CA HIS A 20 -1.48 10.99 3.74
C HIS A 20 -2.59 11.03 4.81
N ALA A 21 -3.83 11.27 4.39
CA ALA A 21 -4.96 11.33 5.32
C ALA A 21 -5.18 9.99 6.04
N LEU A 22 -5.00 8.87 5.32
CA LEU A 22 -5.10 7.52 5.91
C LEU A 22 -4.01 7.30 6.95
N VAL A 23 -2.75 7.63 6.63
CA VAL A 23 -1.64 7.50 7.58
C VAL A 23 -1.93 8.32 8.84
N LYS A 24 -2.30 9.59 8.67
CA LYS A 24 -2.64 10.47 9.79
C LYS A 24 -3.72 9.86 10.68
N LYS A 25 -4.78 9.33 10.07
CA LYS A 25 -5.90 8.74 10.81
C LYS A 25 -5.47 7.51 11.60
N PHE A 26 -4.76 6.57 10.97
CA PHE A 26 -4.36 5.34 11.67
C PHE A 26 -3.29 5.59 12.73
N VAL A 27 -2.38 6.55 12.51
CA VAL A 27 -1.44 6.98 13.56
C VAL A 27 -2.21 7.53 14.76
N SER A 28 -3.26 8.34 14.53
CA SER A 28 -4.09 8.87 15.62
C SER A 28 -4.84 7.78 16.39
N LEU A 29 -5.06 6.62 15.76
CA LEU A 29 -5.69 5.46 16.38
C LEU A 29 -4.68 4.49 17.02
N ASN A 30 -3.42 4.89 17.12
CA ASN A 30 -2.32 4.12 17.70
C ASN A 30 -2.05 2.79 17.00
N ALA A 31 -2.31 2.72 15.69
CA ALA A 31 -1.93 1.58 14.86
C ALA A 31 -0.45 1.63 14.51
N ASN A 32 0.12 0.47 14.19
CA ASN A 32 1.47 0.35 13.63
C ASN A 32 1.37 0.40 12.11
N VAL A 33 1.79 1.52 11.52
CA VAL A 33 1.60 1.79 10.10
C VAL A 33 2.91 1.59 9.33
N LEU A 34 2.84 0.89 8.20
CA LEU A 34 3.87 0.93 7.17
C LEU A 34 3.27 1.59 5.92
N ALA A 35 3.92 2.66 5.49
CA ALA A 35 3.53 3.41 4.30
C ALA A 35 4.46 3.06 3.14
N THR A 36 3.89 2.79 1.98
CA THR A 36 4.67 2.52 0.78
C THR A 36 4.23 3.42 -0.38
N GLY A 37 5.17 3.72 -1.26
CA GLY A 37 4.98 4.51 -2.45
C GLY A 37 6.23 4.45 -3.32
N THR A 38 6.20 5.17 -4.44
CA THR A 38 7.31 5.18 -5.41
C THR A 38 8.25 6.37 -5.25
N LYS A 39 7.86 7.40 -4.48
CA LYS A 39 8.61 8.65 -4.37
C LYS A 39 9.27 8.75 -2.99
N THR A 40 10.59 8.60 -2.99
CA THR A 40 11.39 8.61 -1.75
C THR A 40 11.21 9.90 -0.96
N GLU A 41 11.23 11.07 -1.62
CA GLU A 41 11.10 12.35 -0.93
C GLU A 41 9.77 12.47 -0.19
N LYS A 42 8.69 11.97 -0.79
CA LYS A 42 7.36 12.02 -0.18
C LYS A 42 7.24 11.06 1.00
N LEU A 43 7.86 9.88 0.90
CA LEU A 43 7.92 8.94 2.01
C LEU A 43 8.75 9.51 3.17
N ASP A 44 9.86 10.15 2.87
CA ASP A 44 10.71 10.79 3.88
C ASP A 44 9.97 11.93 4.59
N SER A 45 9.22 12.75 3.83
CA SER A 45 8.38 13.80 4.41
C SER A 45 7.31 13.23 5.34
N LEU A 46 6.72 12.11 4.94
CA LEU A 46 5.71 11.41 5.73
C LEU A 46 6.34 10.88 7.04
N LYS A 47 7.52 10.30 6.95
CA LYS A 47 8.27 9.81 8.12
C LYS A 47 8.66 10.94 9.06
N ASN A 48 9.03 12.11 8.53
CA ASN A 48 9.34 13.28 9.34
C ASN A 48 8.11 13.81 10.09
N GLU A 49 6.95 13.79 9.45
CA GLU A 49 5.69 14.22 10.07
C GLU A 49 5.19 13.18 11.10
N PHE A 50 5.37 11.88 10.80
CA PHE A 50 4.94 10.79 11.66
C PHE A 50 6.12 9.86 11.97
N PRO A 51 6.99 10.23 12.96
CA PRO A 51 8.26 9.52 13.17
C PRO A 51 8.15 8.05 13.51
N ASN A 52 7.01 7.62 14.04
CA ASN A 52 6.82 6.24 14.49
C ASN A 52 6.33 5.28 13.40
N ILE A 53 6.02 5.77 12.20
CA ILE A 53 5.65 4.88 11.10
C ILE A 53 6.88 4.22 10.49
N ASN A 54 6.66 3.10 9.80
CA ASN A 54 7.65 2.50 8.91
C ASN A 54 7.37 2.97 7.49
N ILE A 55 8.42 3.13 6.70
CA ILE A 55 8.30 3.44 5.27
C ILE A 55 9.09 2.41 4.47
N LEU A 56 8.59 2.07 3.29
CA LEU A 56 9.26 1.16 2.37
C LEU A 56 8.91 1.56 0.95
N LYS A 57 9.95 1.91 0.18
CA LYS A 57 9.74 2.24 -1.24
C LYS A 57 9.46 0.96 -2.03
N PHE A 58 8.38 0.98 -2.79
CA PHE A 58 8.03 -0.13 -3.67
C PHE A 58 7.12 0.35 -4.79
N ASP A 59 7.35 -0.19 -5.98
CA ASP A 59 6.49 0.02 -7.15
C ASP A 59 5.60 -1.21 -7.32
N ILE A 60 4.30 -1.04 -7.07
CA ILE A 60 3.32 -2.14 -7.15
C ILE A 60 3.12 -2.67 -8.58
N SER A 61 3.62 -1.97 -9.61
CA SER A 61 3.59 -2.48 -10.98
C SER A 61 4.60 -3.62 -11.22
N ASP A 62 5.57 -3.79 -10.33
CA ASP A 62 6.53 -4.89 -10.39
C ASP A 62 5.93 -6.14 -9.75
N HIS A 63 5.08 -6.82 -10.52
CA HIS A 63 4.32 -7.98 -10.05
C HIS A 63 5.21 -9.13 -9.57
N SER A 64 6.39 -9.29 -10.17
CA SER A 64 7.30 -10.37 -9.80
C SER A 64 7.89 -10.21 -8.39
N LYS A 65 7.85 -9.01 -7.82
CA LYS A 65 8.42 -8.70 -6.51
C LYS A 65 7.37 -8.47 -5.41
N ILE A 66 6.10 -8.59 -5.74
CA ILE A 66 5.04 -8.33 -4.75
C ILE A 66 5.12 -9.30 -3.57
N GLU A 67 5.36 -10.58 -3.82
CA GLU A 67 5.44 -11.57 -2.74
C GLU A 67 6.59 -11.27 -1.78
N GLU A 68 7.78 -10.96 -2.31
CA GLU A 68 8.93 -10.55 -1.52
C GLU A 68 8.65 -9.26 -0.74
N PHE A 69 7.99 -8.30 -1.38
CA PHE A 69 7.60 -7.05 -0.74
C PHE A 69 6.69 -7.30 0.46
N VAL A 70 5.67 -8.14 0.33
CA VAL A 70 4.77 -8.47 1.43
C VAL A 70 5.52 -9.19 2.56
N GLU A 71 6.48 -10.06 2.23
CA GLU A 71 7.37 -10.67 3.22
C GLU A 71 8.14 -9.62 4.02
N ASN A 72 8.70 -8.62 3.34
CA ASN A 72 9.45 -7.54 3.98
C ASN A 72 8.54 -6.69 4.88
N VAL A 73 7.32 -6.39 4.44
CA VAL A 73 6.33 -5.68 5.25
C VAL A 73 6.01 -6.47 6.51
N TYR A 74 5.73 -7.76 6.36
CA TYR A 74 5.42 -8.64 7.48
C TYR A 74 6.56 -8.67 8.50
N SER A 75 7.80 -8.72 8.02
CA SER A 75 8.99 -8.73 8.89
C SER A 75 9.15 -7.40 9.65
N GLN A 76 8.97 -6.27 8.97
CA GLN A 76 9.13 -4.96 9.60
C GLN A 76 8.04 -4.66 10.63
N LEU A 77 6.81 -5.03 10.35
CA LEU A 77 5.67 -4.81 11.26
C LEU A 77 5.55 -5.91 12.32
N VAL A 78 6.26 -7.01 12.16
CA VAL A 78 6.11 -8.23 12.97
C VAL A 78 4.65 -8.72 12.92
N GLY A 79 4.12 -8.79 11.71
CA GLY A 79 2.75 -9.19 11.44
C GLY A 79 2.11 -8.32 10.36
N LEU A 80 0.90 -8.66 9.98
CA LEU A 80 0.08 -7.86 9.06
C LEU A 80 -1.39 -8.16 9.35
N ASP A 81 -2.12 -7.16 9.81
CA ASP A 81 -3.53 -7.28 10.16
C ASP A 81 -4.45 -6.66 9.11
N VAL A 82 -4.04 -5.56 8.49
CA VAL A 82 -4.87 -4.79 7.56
C VAL A 82 -4.03 -4.37 6.35
N LEU A 83 -4.56 -4.58 5.17
CA LEU A 83 -4.01 -4.05 3.92
C LEU A 83 -4.99 -3.01 3.36
N ILE A 84 -4.50 -1.80 3.12
CA ILE A 84 -5.28 -0.76 2.46
C ILE A 84 -4.70 -0.50 1.07
N ASN A 85 -5.44 -0.94 0.06
CA ASN A 85 -5.09 -0.75 -1.35
C ASN A 85 -5.53 0.63 -1.81
N ASN A 86 -4.66 1.62 -1.60
CA ASN A 86 -4.89 3.01 -2.01
C ASN A 86 -4.07 3.40 -3.23
N ALA A 87 -3.01 2.65 -3.57
CA ALA A 87 -2.21 2.92 -4.74
C ALA A 87 -2.99 2.66 -6.03
N GLY A 88 -2.80 3.52 -7.01
CA GLY A 88 -3.41 3.37 -8.31
C GLY A 88 -2.86 4.42 -9.27
N VAL A 89 -3.17 4.26 -10.55
CA VAL A 89 -2.82 5.23 -11.60
C VAL A 89 -4.06 5.59 -12.38
N ASN A 90 -4.08 6.84 -12.86
CA ASN A 90 -5.09 7.33 -13.80
C ASN A 90 -4.44 7.65 -15.12
N LYS A 91 -5.20 7.47 -16.19
CA LYS A 91 -4.84 7.93 -17.52
C LYS A 91 -6.09 8.51 -18.17
N ASP A 92 -6.26 9.82 -18.01
CA ASP A 92 -7.43 10.52 -18.55
C ASP A 92 -7.24 10.77 -20.04
N ASN A 93 -8.14 10.18 -20.84
CA ASN A 93 -8.19 10.40 -22.26
C ASN A 93 -9.56 10.00 -22.79
N LEU A 94 -9.93 10.54 -23.96
CA LEU A 94 -11.12 10.05 -24.67
C LEU A 94 -10.88 8.59 -25.08
N SER A 95 -11.87 7.75 -24.92
CA SER A 95 -11.73 6.30 -25.22
C SER A 95 -11.25 6.04 -26.64
N ILE A 96 -11.68 6.86 -27.60
CA ILE A 96 -11.26 6.72 -29.01
C ILE A 96 -9.80 7.10 -29.25
N ARG A 97 -9.16 7.82 -28.30
CA ARG A 97 -7.76 8.23 -28.39
C ARG A 97 -6.85 7.45 -27.44
N MET A 98 -7.43 6.69 -26.51
CA MET A 98 -6.68 5.91 -25.54
C MET A 98 -5.97 4.77 -26.25
N LYS A 99 -4.67 4.65 -26.02
CA LYS A 99 -3.87 3.54 -26.55
C LYS A 99 -4.09 2.28 -25.73
N GLU A 100 -3.93 1.13 -26.37
CA GLU A 100 -4.10 -0.15 -25.71
C GLU A 100 -3.15 -0.34 -24.53
N ASP A 101 -1.90 0.11 -24.64
CA ASP A 101 -0.92 0.04 -23.56
C ASP A 101 -1.31 0.95 -22.37
N GLU A 102 -1.91 2.11 -22.61
CA GLU A 102 -2.43 2.97 -21.55
C GLU A 102 -3.53 2.28 -20.76
N TRP A 103 -4.47 1.65 -21.48
CA TRP A 103 -5.58 0.92 -20.85
C TRP A 103 -5.06 -0.28 -20.06
N LYS A 104 -4.17 -1.07 -20.64
CA LYS A 104 -3.55 -2.24 -19.99
C LYS A 104 -2.81 -1.84 -18.72
N ARG A 105 -2.05 -0.72 -18.78
CA ARG A 105 -1.32 -0.25 -17.60
C ARG A 105 -2.25 0.07 -16.43
N VAL A 106 -3.36 0.75 -16.69
CA VAL A 106 -4.35 1.06 -15.64
C VAL A 106 -4.93 -0.22 -15.05
N ILE A 107 -5.31 -1.18 -15.88
CA ILE A 107 -5.85 -2.46 -15.43
C ILE A 107 -4.79 -3.26 -14.66
N ASP A 108 -3.57 -3.36 -15.17
CA ASP A 108 -2.50 -4.13 -14.54
C ASP A 108 -2.13 -3.58 -13.16
N ILE A 109 -2.12 -2.26 -13.00
CA ILE A 109 -1.78 -1.64 -11.72
C ILE A 109 -2.98 -1.60 -10.80
N ASN A 110 -4.13 -1.07 -11.25
CA ASN A 110 -5.26 -0.87 -10.36
C ASN A 110 -5.97 -2.17 -9.98
N LEU A 111 -6.01 -3.14 -10.87
CA LEU A 111 -6.66 -4.44 -10.62
C LEU A 111 -5.65 -5.55 -10.37
N GLY A 112 -4.67 -5.72 -11.25
CA GLY A 112 -3.69 -6.81 -11.17
C GLY A 112 -2.84 -6.73 -9.92
N SER A 113 -2.25 -5.58 -9.64
CA SER A 113 -1.42 -5.39 -8.43
C SER A 113 -2.25 -5.54 -7.17
N THR A 114 -3.47 -5.02 -7.14
CA THR A 114 -4.39 -5.16 -6.00
C THR A 114 -4.69 -6.62 -5.72
N PHE A 115 -4.98 -7.41 -6.76
CA PHE A 115 -5.21 -8.86 -6.61
C PHE A 115 -4.00 -9.57 -6.03
N LEU A 116 -2.80 -9.29 -6.56
CA LEU A 116 -1.57 -9.94 -6.11
C LEU A 116 -1.20 -9.55 -4.67
N LEU A 117 -1.38 -8.28 -4.31
CA LEU A 117 -1.17 -7.81 -2.93
C LEU A 117 -2.14 -8.48 -1.97
N CYS A 118 -3.41 -8.53 -2.32
CA CYS A 118 -4.42 -9.20 -1.48
C CYS A 118 -4.11 -10.68 -1.31
N ARG A 119 -3.73 -11.37 -2.38
CA ARG A 119 -3.38 -12.79 -2.33
C ARG A 119 -2.21 -13.05 -1.40
N SER A 120 -1.14 -12.26 -1.53
CA SER A 120 0.05 -12.41 -0.67
C SER A 120 -0.23 -12.04 0.77
N ALA A 121 -1.00 -10.97 1.00
CA ALA A 121 -1.40 -10.55 2.35
C ALA A 121 -2.27 -11.59 3.04
N ILE A 122 -3.26 -12.13 2.33
CA ILE A 122 -4.17 -13.14 2.87
C ILE A 122 -3.41 -14.39 3.31
N LYS A 123 -2.41 -14.83 2.53
CA LYS A 123 -1.56 -15.97 2.91
C LYS A 123 -0.90 -15.75 4.28
N LYS A 124 -0.45 -14.53 4.55
CA LYS A 124 0.14 -14.17 5.85
C LYS A 124 -0.89 -14.08 6.95
N MET A 125 -2.03 -13.46 6.67
CA MET A 125 -3.11 -13.26 7.64
C MET A 125 -3.70 -14.60 8.09
N LEU A 126 -3.86 -15.55 7.17
CA LEU A 126 -4.38 -16.89 7.50
C LEU A 126 -3.50 -17.65 8.51
N LYS A 127 -2.20 -17.45 8.45
CA LYS A 127 -1.27 -18.07 9.42
C LYS A 127 -1.53 -17.58 10.84
N ASN A 128 -2.03 -16.34 10.97
CA ASN A 128 -2.32 -15.74 12.27
C ASN A 128 -3.81 -15.83 12.64
N LYS A 129 -4.62 -16.51 11.84
CA LYS A 129 -6.05 -16.72 12.05
C LYS A 129 -6.87 -15.42 12.11
N TYR A 130 -6.50 -14.45 11.29
CA TYR A 130 -7.26 -13.22 11.12
C TYR A 130 -7.97 -13.17 9.79
#